data_e249f90bd12840493113d6cf5f9d5352
#
_entry.id   e249f90bd12840493113d6cf5f9d5352
#
_cell.length_a   1.000
_cell.length_b   1.000
_cell.length_c   1.000
_cell.angle_alpha   90.00
_cell.angle_beta   90.00
_cell.angle_gamma   90.00
#
_symmetry.space_group_name_H-M   'P 1'
#
loop_
_entity.id
_entity.type
_entity.pdbx_description
1 polymer ?
#
loop_
_entity_poly.entity_id
_entity_poly.type
_entity_poly.pdbx_seq_one_letter_code
_entity_poly.pdbx_strand_id
1 'polypeptide(L)'
;MAEKMKFILGHNPSDESKRQTRDYYATSPEATKLLLKAEKFNSKILEPCCGDGYISKVLEGKGYEVISTDLYDYDYGISGVDFLDESNSIINELKGEVDIISNVPYAHTMPMLMRALEICKNKVAMLFPITYIPKFYFCKPTKLYIFPRRITVAKNGDFEKYERGSMSEYGWFVWYKGYTDDTVIKFLDNIKQINPKMQPYVEQAQQTEYWNLSKESKKEKILELYQSGMKKREIARIVGQSESCVRKWLKEME
;
A
#
# COMPACT_ATOMS: atom_id res chain seq x y z
N MET A 1 31.37 11.03 5.09
CA MET A 1 30.25 10.76 4.16
C MET A 1 29.08 10.00 4.83
N ALA A 2 29.34 9.00 5.66
CA ALA A 2 28.30 8.19 6.33
C ALA A 2 27.39 9.00 7.30
N GLU A 3 27.93 9.97 8.07
CA GLU A 3 27.11 10.78 8.99
C GLU A 3 26.17 11.77 8.29
N LYS A 4 26.60 12.36 7.17
CA LYS A 4 25.73 13.24 6.35
C LYS A 4 24.56 12.47 5.71
N MET A 5 24.77 11.20 5.40
CA MET A 5 23.72 10.34 4.85
C MET A 5 22.68 9.94 5.90
N LYS A 6 23.07 9.77 7.16
CA LYS A 6 22.15 9.52 8.29
C LYS A 6 21.13 10.65 8.49
N PHE A 7 21.54 11.91 8.32
CA PHE A 7 20.64 13.07 8.47
C PHE A 7 19.62 13.19 7.33
N ILE A 8 20.02 12.87 6.10
CA ILE A 8 19.13 12.89 4.91
C ILE A 8 18.05 11.77 5.00
N LEU A 9 18.34 10.66 5.66
CA LEU A 9 17.45 9.52 5.82
C LEU A 9 16.53 9.61 7.06
N GLY A 10 16.49 10.75 7.76
CA GLY A 10 15.58 10.98 8.89
C GLY A 10 15.84 10.08 10.10
N HIS A 11 17.07 9.66 10.31
CA HIS A 11 17.45 8.88 11.49
C HIS A 11 17.56 9.80 12.71
N ASN A 12 16.68 9.63 13.70
CA ASN A 12 16.77 10.33 14.98
C ASN A 12 17.51 9.43 15.98
N PRO A 13 18.76 9.79 16.39
CA PRO A 13 19.58 8.94 17.25
C PRO A 13 19.04 8.75 18.68
N SER A 14 18.08 9.58 19.10
CA SER A 14 17.63 9.63 20.50
C SER A 14 16.69 8.52 20.95
N ASP A 15 16.35 7.54 20.08
CA ASP A 15 15.35 6.53 20.40
C ASP A 15 15.83 5.06 20.30
N GLU A 16 17.14 4.83 20.14
CA GLU A 16 17.69 3.48 20.05
C GLU A 16 17.48 2.67 21.35
N SER A 17 17.43 3.33 22.52
CA SER A 17 17.19 2.66 23.80
C SER A 17 15.75 2.18 24.02
N LYS A 18 14.79 2.67 23.20
CA LYS A 18 13.36 2.29 23.27
C LYS A 18 12.97 1.30 22.18
N ARG A 19 13.84 1.04 21.21
CA ARG A 19 13.60 0.03 20.17
C ARG A 19 13.72 -1.37 20.76
N GLN A 20 12.85 -2.24 20.31
CA GLN A 20 12.95 -3.65 20.66
C GLN A 20 14.22 -4.22 20.04
N THR A 21 14.95 -5.05 20.78
CA THR A 21 16.22 -5.66 20.36
C THR A 21 16.12 -6.41 19.02
N ARG A 22 14.91 -6.87 18.65
CA ARG A 22 14.62 -7.62 17.41
C ARG A 22 13.76 -6.86 16.41
N ASP A 23 13.33 -5.60 16.69
CA ASP A 23 12.49 -4.72 15.84
C ASP A 23 11.29 -5.45 15.18
N TYR A 24 10.68 -6.40 15.92
CA TYR A 24 9.60 -7.25 15.45
C TYR A 24 8.22 -6.59 15.65
N TYR A 25 7.51 -6.44 14.53
CA TYR A 25 6.17 -5.88 14.46
C TYR A 25 5.28 -6.73 13.55
N ALA A 26 4.34 -7.46 14.14
CA ALA A 26 3.41 -8.29 13.39
C ALA A 26 2.41 -7.46 12.57
N THR A 27 2.25 -7.81 11.32
CA THR A 27 1.29 -7.19 10.40
C THR A 27 -0.08 -7.82 10.55
N SER A 28 -1.14 -7.01 10.69
CA SER A 28 -2.49 -7.58 10.75
C SER A 28 -2.82 -8.36 9.47
N PRO A 29 -3.43 -9.56 9.59
CA PRO A 29 -3.83 -10.36 8.43
C PRO A 29 -4.71 -9.61 7.43
N GLU A 30 -5.51 -8.64 7.88
CA GLU A 30 -6.37 -7.82 7.04
C GLU A 30 -5.56 -6.97 6.06
N ALA A 31 -4.40 -6.44 6.47
CA ALA A 31 -3.55 -5.64 5.59
C ALA A 31 -3.08 -6.44 4.37
N THR A 32 -2.65 -7.69 4.58
CA THR A 32 -2.24 -8.59 3.49
C THR A 32 -3.41 -9.01 2.61
N LYS A 33 -4.58 -9.31 3.20
CA LYS A 33 -5.79 -9.64 2.44
C LYS A 33 -6.22 -8.52 1.51
N LEU A 34 -6.12 -7.26 1.95
CA LEU A 34 -6.45 -6.09 1.15
C LEU A 34 -5.45 -5.87 0.01
N LEU A 35 -4.14 -6.07 0.27
CA LEU A 35 -3.14 -6.04 -0.79
C LEU A 35 -3.46 -7.07 -1.89
N LEU A 36 -3.79 -8.31 -1.52
CA LEU A 36 -4.09 -9.39 -2.46
C LEU A 36 -5.39 -9.19 -3.24
N LYS A 37 -6.33 -8.37 -2.76
CA LYS A 37 -7.51 -7.93 -3.54
C LYS A 37 -7.12 -6.93 -4.63
N ALA A 38 -6.15 -6.06 -4.35
CA ALA A 38 -5.76 -4.96 -5.21
C ALA A 38 -4.61 -5.30 -6.17
N GLU A 39 -3.78 -6.30 -5.83
CA GLU A 39 -2.56 -6.64 -6.56
C GLU A 39 -2.43 -8.15 -6.76
N LYS A 40 -1.88 -8.55 -7.91
CA LYS A 40 -1.57 -9.95 -8.23
C LYS A 40 -0.06 -10.16 -8.21
N PHE A 41 0.37 -11.26 -7.64
CA PHE A 41 1.76 -11.65 -7.51
C PHE A 41 2.04 -12.97 -8.24
N ASN A 42 3.31 -13.31 -8.41
CA ASN A 42 3.72 -14.64 -8.85
C ASN A 42 3.20 -15.71 -7.88
N SER A 43 3.00 -16.93 -8.35
CA SER A 43 2.53 -18.04 -7.52
C SER A 43 3.49 -18.41 -6.38
N LYS A 44 4.79 -18.09 -6.54
CA LYS A 44 5.84 -18.34 -5.57
C LYS A 44 6.28 -17.02 -4.95
N ILE A 45 6.24 -16.93 -3.61
CA ILE A 45 6.52 -15.71 -2.85
C ILE A 45 7.56 -15.99 -1.78
N LEU A 46 8.50 -15.06 -1.61
CA LEU A 46 9.43 -15.02 -0.48
C LEU A 46 8.97 -13.97 0.54
N GLU A 47 8.84 -14.36 1.79
CA GLU A 47 8.76 -13.46 2.94
C GLU A 47 10.06 -13.54 3.74
N PRO A 48 11.01 -12.59 3.56
CA PRO A 48 12.35 -12.68 4.14
C PRO A 48 12.45 -12.27 5.61
N CYS A 49 11.38 -11.76 6.21
CA CYS A 49 11.29 -11.35 7.61
C CYS A 49 9.93 -11.78 8.16
N CYS A 50 9.70 -13.10 8.21
CA CYS A 50 8.38 -13.67 8.42
C CYS A 50 7.87 -13.55 9.87
N GLY A 51 8.77 -13.43 10.86
CA GLY A 51 8.38 -13.47 12.26
C GLY A 51 7.49 -14.69 12.55
N ASP A 52 6.37 -14.50 13.25
CA ASP A 52 5.37 -15.54 13.53
C ASP A 52 4.51 -15.94 12.31
N GLY A 53 4.84 -15.47 11.09
CA GLY A 53 4.20 -15.85 9.84
C GLY A 53 2.83 -15.22 9.59
N TYR A 54 2.54 -14.03 10.12
CA TYR A 54 1.22 -13.40 9.92
C TYR A 54 0.92 -13.04 8.46
N ILE A 55 1.92 -12.63 7.68
CA ILE A 55 1.79 -12.40 6.23
C ILE A 55 1.76 -13.74 5.49
N SER A 56 2.74 -14.62 5.75
CA SER A 56 2.87 -15.92 5.11
C SER A 56 1.60 -16.76 5.22
N LYS A 57 1.02 -16.90 6.42
CA LYS A 57 -0.22 -17.67 6.63
C LYS A 57 -1.40 -17.16 5.81
N VAL A 58 -1.47 -15.84 5.55
CA VAL A 58 -2.51 -15.28 4.67
C VAL A 58 -2.24 -15.63 3.22
N LEU A 59 -0.98 -15.58 2.79
CA LEU A 59 -0.56 -15.93 1.43
C LEU A 59 -0.82 -17.41 1.15
N GLU A 60 -0.40 -18.30 2.03
CA GLU A 60 -0.66 -19.75 1.97
C GLU A 60 -2.15 -20.06 1.89
N GLY A 61 -2.96 -19.41 2.75
CA GLY A 61 -4.43 -19.53 2.74
C GLY A 61 -5.08 -18.99 1.46
N LYS A 62 -4.33 -18.30 0.60
CA LYS A 62 -4.75 -17.84 -0.74
C LYS A 62 -4.17 -18.68 -1.87
N GLY A 63 -3.45 -19.75 -1.55
CA GLY A 63 -2.93 -20.72 -2.52
C GLY A 63 -1.57 -20.34 -3.12
N TYR A 64 -0.84 -19.39 -2.51
CA TYR A 64 0.54 -19.12 -2.91
C TYR A 64 1.49 -20.17 -2.30
N GLU A 65 2.55 -20.53 -3.04
CA GLU A 65 3.73 -21.21 -2.50
C GLU A 65 4.59 -20.17 -1.78
N VAL A 66 4.74 -20.29 -0.46
CA VAL A 66 5.42 -19.29 0.34
C VAL A 66 6.70 -19.86 0.93
N ILE A 67 7.82 -19.20 0.65
CA ILE A 67 9.09 -19.44 1.32
C ILE A 67 9.20 -18.37 2.42
N SER A 68 9.11 -18.80 3.68
CA SER A 68 9.16 -17.93 4.85
C SER A 68 10.49 -18.08 5.52
N THR A 69 11.28 -16.99 5.61
CA THR A 69 12.57 -16.98 6.28
C THR A 69 12.66 -15.84 7.29
N ASP A 70 13.48 -15.97 8.30
CA ASP A 70 13.80 -14.90 9.25
C ASP A 70 15.24 -15.08 9.79
N LEU A 71 15.85 -13.97 10.21
CA LEU A 71 17.14 -14.00 10.90
C LEU A 71 17.02 -14.65 12.28
N TYR A 72 15.89 -14.47 12.93
CA TYR A 72 15.61 -14.97 14.27
C TYR A 72 14.61 -16.12 14.22
N ASP A 73 14.65 -16.97 15.25
CA ASP A 73 13.68 -18.04 15.43
C ASP A 73 12.42 -17.51 16.14
N TYR A 74 11.28 -17.66 15.44
CA TYR A 74 9.93 -17.32 15.93
C TYR A 74 9.00 -18.55 15.89
N ASP A 75 9.53 -19.75 15.93
CA ASP A 75 8.77 -21.02 15.77
C ASP A 75 7.96 -21.08 14.46
N TYR A 76 8.40 -20.34 13.43
CA TYR A 76 7.78 -20.31 12.10
C TYR A 76 8.81 -20.04 11.00
N GLY A 77 8.65 -20.73 9.87
CA GLY A 77 9.54 -20.58 8.72
C GLY A 77 10.95 -21.12 8.95
N ILE A 78 11.89 -20.70 8.12
CA ILE A 78 13.31 -21.08 8.19
C ILE A 78 14.06 -19.98 8.94
N SER A 79 14.54 -20.29 10.13
CA SER A 79 15.30 -19.37 10.98
C SER A 79 16.79 -19.34 10.64
N GLY A 80 17.50 -18.30 11.10
CA GLY A 80 18.94 -18.12 10.89
C GLY A 80 19.31 -17.69 9.47
N VAL A 81 18.35 -17.18 8.69
CA VAL A 81 18.57 -16.71 7.33
C VAL A 81 18.70 -15.19 7.34
N ASP A 82 19.92 -14.69 7.18
CA ASP A 82 20.13 -13.26 6.92
C ASP A 82 19.83 -12.94 5.46
N PHE A 83 18.78 -12.19 5.21
CA PHE A 83 18.40 -11.79 3.86
C PHE A 83 19.41 -10.85 3.19
N LEU A 84 20.19 -10.12 3.99
CA LEU A 84 21.23 -9.21 3.50
C LEU A 84 22.57 -9.90 3.23
N ASP A 85 22.73 -11.13 3.66
CA ASP A 85 23.93 -11.92 3.34
C ASP A 85 23.88 -12.35 1.87
N GLU A 86 24.73 -11.72 1.04
CA GLU A 86 24.85 -12.02 -0.39
C GLU A 86 25.35 -13.44 -0.67
N SER A 87 25.98 -14.11 0.30
CA SER A 87 26.45 -15.50 0.19
C SER A 87 25.39 -16.55 0.54
N ASN A 88 24.21 -16.14 1.06
CA ASN A 88 23.19 -17.06 1.50
C ASN A 88 22.60 -17.86 0.31
N SER A 89 22.83 -19.17 0.31
CA SER A 89 22.44 -20.07 -0.79
C SER A 89 20.92 -20.18 -0.94
N ILE A 90 20.16 -20.22 0.18
CA ILE A 90 18.68 -20.32 0.17
C ILE A 90 18.08 -19.12 -0.59
N ILE A 91 18.56 -17.91 -0.31
CA ILE A 91 18.07 -16.71 -0.94
C ILE A 91 18.52 -16.62 -2.41
N ASN A 92 19.77 -17.01 -2.69
CA ASN A 92 20.32 -16.93 -4.05
C ASN A 92 19.66 -17.91 -5.02
N GLU A 93 19.25 -19.09 -4.57
CA GLU A 93 18.50 -20.07 -5.36
C GLU A 93 17.10 -19.57 -5.76
N LEU A 94 16.54 -18.61 -5.05
CA LEU A 94 15.23 -18.01 -5.34
C LEU A 94 15.30 -16.84 -6.31
N LYS A 95 16.50 -16.41 -6.72
CA LYS A 95 16.69 -15.24 -7.59
C LYS A 95 16.00 -15.42 -8.95
N GLY A 96 15.08 -14.51 -9.25
CA GLY A 96 14.29 -14.53 -10.50
C GLY A 96 13.10 -15.49 -10.50
N GLU A 97 12.84 -16.19 -9.38
CA GLU A 97 11.75 -17.16 -9.27
C GLU A 97 10.57 -16.68 -8.42
N VAL A 98 10.80 -15.75 -7.49
CA VAL A 98 9.82 -15.32 -6.47
C VAL A 98 9.45 -13.85 -6.63
N ASP A 99 8.23 -13.50 -6.26
CA ASP A 99 7.91 -12.13 -5.83
C ASP A 99 8.14 -12.02 -4.32
N ILE A 100 8.28 -10.80 -3.80
CA ILE A 100 8.60 -10.57 -2.39
C ILE A 100 7.49 -9.77 -1.73
N ILE A 101 6.98 -10.25 -0.59
CA ILE A 101 6.02 -9.53 0.24
C ILE A 101 6.50 -9.60 1.69
N SER A 102 6.72 -8.45 2.34
CA SER A 102 7.21 -8.44 3.71
C SER A 102 6.94 -7.12 4.45
N ASN A 103 7.02 -7.18 5.78
CA ASN A 103 7.17 -6.05 6.67
C ASN A 103 8.59 -6.11 7.25
N VAL A 104 9.54 -5.49 6.57
CA VAL A 104 10.97 -5.57 6.91
C VAL A 104 11.36 -4.64 8.06
N PRO A 105 12.45 -4.93 8.80
CA PRO A 105 12.98 -4.05 9.84
C PRO A 105 13.29 -2.64 9.30
N TYR A 106 12.72 -1.61 9.93
CA TYR A 106 12.80 -0.23 9.42
C TYR A 106 14.20 0.38 9.50
N ALA A 107 15.07 -0.16 10.35
CA ALA A 107 16.47 0.23 10.41
C ALA A 107 17.24 -0.08 9.11
N HIS A 108 16.81 -1.10 8.36
CA HIS A 108 17.47 -1.61 7.16
C HIS A 108 16.64 -1.43 5.89
N THR A 109 15.70 -0.47 5.87
CA THR A 109 14.75 -0.25 4.76
C THR A 109 15.38 -0.29 3.37
N MET A 110 16.43 0.52 3.12
CA MET A 110 17.04 0.61 1.78
C MET A 110 17.86 -0.62 1.41
N PRO A 111 18.74 -1.17 2.26
CA PRO A 111 19.43 -2.43 1.95
C PRO A 111 18.45 -3.57 1.66
N MET A 112 17.40 -3.73 2.47
CA MET A 112 16.36 -4.74 2.26
C MET A 112 15.63 -4.56 0.94
N LEU A 113 15.24 -3.32 0.59
CA LEU A 113 14.60 -3.05 -0.69
C LEU A 113 15.52 -3.35 -1.87
N MET A 114 16.79 -2.91 -1.85
CA MET A 114 17.73 -3.17 -2.94
C MET A 114 17.94 -4.66 -3.15
N ARG A 115 18.14 -5.41 -2.06
CA ARG A 115 18.28 -6.87 -2.13
C ARG A 115 17.00 -7.52 -2.65
N ALA A 116 15.83 -7.08 -2.21
CA ALA A 116 14.55 -7.59 -2.69
C ALA A 116 14.35 -7.37 -4.20
N LEU A 117 14.70 -6.19 -4.72
CA LEU A 117 14.62 -5.89 -6.16
C LEU A 117 15.60 -6.71 -6.99
N GLU A 118 16.77 -7.05 -6.43
CA GLU A 118 17.72 -7.95 -7.07
C GLU A 118 17.16 -9.38 -7.19
N ILE A 119 16.59 -9.89 -6.10
CA ILE A 119 16.11 -11.28 -5.98
C ILE A 119 14.77 -11.47 -6.71
N CYS A 120 13.85 -10.49 -6.64
CA CYS A 120 12.49 -10.69 -7.13
C CYS A 120 12.42 -11.05 -8.63
N LYS A 121 11.39 -11.80 -8.99
CA LYS A 121 11.02 -12.06 -10.39
C LYS A 121 10.41 -10.82 -11.04
N ASN A 122 9.30 -10.35 -10.47
CA ASN A 122 8.52 -9.25 -11.04
C ASN A 122 8.26 -8.13 -10.04
N LYS A 123 7.94 -8.45 -8.79
CA LYS A 123 7.40 -7.49 -7.83
C LYS A 123 7.96 -7.63 -6.43
N VAL A 124 8.08 -6.50 -5.78
CA VAL A 124 8.35 -6.37 -4.34
C VAL A 124 7.22 -5.56 -3.71
N ALA A 125 6.61 -6.04 -2.64
CA ALA A 125 5.66 -5.30 -1.83
C ALA A 125 6.18 -5.23 -0.39
N MET A 126 6.37 -4.03 0.12
CA MET A 126 6.81 -3.82 1.51
C MET A 126 5.86 -2.89 2.24
N LEU A 127 5.58 -3.23 3.50
CA LEU A 127 4.74 -2.42 4.37
C LEU A 127 5.58 -1.39 5.12
N PHE A 128 5.25 -0.11 4.94
CA PHE A 128 5.94 0.98 5.64
C PHE A 128 4.95 2.04 6.15
N PRO A 129 5.34 2.82 7.17
CA PRO A 129 4.66 4.08 7.46
C PRO A 129 4.68 4.98 6.21
N ILE A 130 3.55 5.65 5.91
CA ILE A 130 3.47 6.54 4.73
C ILE A 130 4.46 7.71 4.79
N THR A 131 4.92 8.06 5.98
CA THR A 131 6.00 9.04 6.18
C THR A 131 7.34 8.63 5.56
N TYR A 132 7.46 7.37 5.08
CA TYR A 132 8.66 6.88 4.39
C TYR A 132 8.70 7.25 2.91
N ILE A 133 7.64 7.81 2.33
CA ILE A 133 7.62 8.25 0.92
C ILE A 133 8.89 9.02 0.52
N PRO A 134 9.39 10.02 1.28
CA PRO A 134 10.60 10.74 0.90
C PRO A 134 11.87 9.89 0.86
N LYS A 135 11.94 8.78 1.61
CA LYS A 135 13.10 7.88 1.60
C LYS A 135 13.28 7.18 0.24
N PHE A 136 12.20 7.03 -0.51
CA PHE A 136 12.18 6.34 -1.80
C PHE A 136 12.31 7.29 -3.00
N TYR A 137 12.78 8.52 -2.80
CA TYR A 137 12.93 9.50 -3.88
C TYR A 137 13.76 8.97 -5.07
N PHE A 138 14.84 8.25 -4.81
CA PHE A 138 15.72 7.68 -5.84
C PHE A 138 15.30 6.27 -6.32
N CYS A 139 14.35 5.63 -5.65
CA CYS A 139 13.83 4.33 -6.01
C CYS A 139 12.31 4.33 -5.77
N LYS A 140 11.61 5.06 -6.63
CA LYS A 140 10.17 5.28 -6.49
C LYS A 140 9.40 3.97 -6.59
N PRO A 141 8.42 3.70 -5.70
CA PRO A 141 7.52 2.57 -5.88
C PRO A 141 6.64 2.79 -7.12
N THR A 142 6.28 1.73 -7.81
CA THR A 142 5.30 1.77 -8.90
C THR A 142 3.93 2.17 -8.40
N LYS A 143 3.54 1.60 -7.24
CA LYS A 143 2.25 1.89 -6.60
C LYS A 143 2.43 2.07 -5.10
N LEU A 144 1.63 2.97 -4.55
CA LEU A 144 1.47 3.13 -3.11
C LEU A 144 0.00 2.89 -2.77
N TYR A 145 -0.26 1.83 -2.01
CA TYR A 145 -1.57 1.50 -1.50
C TYR A 145 -1.74 2.00 -0.07
N ILE A 146 -2.58 3.00 0.13
CA ILE A 146 -2.83 3.64 1.43
C ILE A 146 -4.10 3.06 2.06
N PHE A 147 -4.06 2.80 3.37
CA PHE A 147 -5.22 2.42 4.15
C PHE A 147 -5.93 3.69 4.67
N PRO A 148 -7.18 3.97 4.26
CA PRO A 148 -7.95 5.11 4.77
C PRO A 148 -8.15 5.06 6.30
N ARG A 149 -8.24 3.85 6.87
CA ARG A 149 -8.25 3.62 8.31
C ARG A 149 -6.97 2.94 8.74
N ARG A 150 -6.39 3.37 9.86
CA ARG A 150 -5.19 2.74 10.43
C ARG A 150 -5.35 1.24 10.57
N ILE A 151 -4.36 0.52 10.09
CA ILE A 151 -4.21 -0.92 10.34
C ILE A 151 -3.45 -1.15 11.63
N THR A 152 -3.57 -2.34 12.18
CA THR A 152 -2.76 -2.75 13.32
C THR A 152 -1.44 -3.34 12.83
N VAL A 153 -0.33 -2.75 13.33
CA VAL A 153 1.01 -3.32 13.27
C VAL A 153 1.42 -3.49 14.72
N ALA A 154 1.34 -4.72 15.21
CA ALA A 154 1.42 -5.01 16.63
C ALA A 154 2.84 -5.37 17.05
N LYS A 155 3.37 -4.67 18.05
CA LYS A 155 4.64 -5.04 18.67
C LYS A 155 4.48 -6.41 19.34
N ASN A 156 5.38 -7.34 19.06
CA ASN A 156 5.35 -8.73 19.55
C ASN A 156 4.07 -9.50 19.21
N GLY A 157 3.34 -9.16 18.16
CA GLY A 157 2.10 -9.85 17.80
C GLY A 157 0.91 -9.61 18.73
N ASP A 158 1.01 -8.68 19.68
CA ASP A 158 -0.05 -8.38 20.65
C ASP A 158 -1.15 -7.49 20.02
N PHE A 159 -1.99 -8.10 19.18
CA PHE A 159 -3.07 -7.39 18.49
C PHE A 159 -4.17 -6.86 19.41
N GLU A 160 -4.39 -7.48 20.57
CA GLU A 160 -5.40 -7.05 21.54
C GLU A 160 -5.05 -5.68 22.13
N LYS A 161 -3.78 -5.49 22.50
CA LYS A 161 -3.27 -4.21 23.00
C LYS A 161 -3.36 -3.09 21.96
N TYR A 162 -3.31 -3.42 20.67
CA TYR A 162 -3.29 -2.48 19.57
C TYR A 162 -4.59 -2.45 18.75
N GLU A 163 -5.74 -2.85 19.33
CA GLU A 163 -7.06 -2.88 18.66
C GLU A 163 -7.46 -1.57 17.97
N ARG A 164 -7.01 -0.42 18.48
CA ARG A 164 -7.30 0.91 17.92
C ARG A 164 -6.44 1.27 16.71
N GLY A 165 -5.62 0.35 16.24
CA GLY A 165 -4.65 0.56 15.18
C GLY A 165 -3.31 1.08 15.67
N SER A 166 -2.33 1.13 14.77
CA SER A 166 -0.97 1.64 15.05
C SER A 166 -0.99 3.15 15.27
N MET A 167 0.08 3.69 15.87
CA MET A 167 0.27 5.13 16.03
C MET A 167 0.50 5.85 14.70
N SER A 168 0.99 5.13 13.69
CA SER A 168 1.30 5.66 12.34
C SER A 168 0.31 5.13 11.30
N GLU A 169 0.08 5.91 10.27
CA GLU A 169 -0.56 5.46 9.04
C GLU A 169 0.43 4.64 8.21
N TYR A 170 -0.04 3.51 7.70
CA TYR A 170 0.75 2.59 6.89
C TYR A 170 0.24 2.51 5.47
N GLY A 171 1.09 2.03 4.57
CA GLY A 171 0.76 1.68 3.21
C GLY A 171 1.63 0.54 2.69
N TRP A 172 1.12 -0.16 1.69
CA TRP A 172 1.92 -1.08 0.90
C TRP A 172 2.60 -0.32 -0.22
N PHE A 173 3.92 -0.31 -0.21
CA PHE A 173 4.76 0.21 -1.27
C PHE A 173 5.09 -0.95 -2.19
N VAL A 174 4.71 -0.84 -3.47
CA VAL A 174 4.89 -1.92 -4.45
C VAL A 174 5.77 -1.45 -5.59
N TRP A 175 6.85 -2.16 -5.81
CA TRP A 175 7.77 -1.96 -6.93
C TRP A 175 7.58 -3.05 -7.96
N TYR A 176 7.52 -2.66 -9.22
CA TYR A 176 7.57 -3.56 -10.36
C TYR A 176 8.97 -3.50 -10.97
N LYS A 177 9.60 -4.65 -11.18
CA LYS A 177 10.95 -4.71 -11.75
C LYS A 177 10.96 -4.05 -13.12
N GLY A 178 11.88 -3.10 -13.32
CA GLY A 178 12.02 -2.36 -14.58
C GLY A 178 11.04 -1.20 -14.80
N TYR A 179 10.20 -0.87 -13.81
CA TYR A 179 9.30 0.28 -13.89
C TYR A 179 10.04 1.59 -13.59
N THR A 180 9.81 2.62 -14.41
CA THR A 180 10.54 3.90 -14.35
C THR A 180 9.63 5.14 -14.28
N ASP A 181 8.31 4.97 -14.40
CA ASP A 181 7.35 6.09 -14.41
C ASP A 181 7.02 6.59 -12.99
N ASP A 182 6.07 7.50 -12.89
CA ASP A 182 5.64 8.07 -11.62
C ASP A 182 4.82 7.09 -10.78
N THR A 183 4.91 7.25 -9.46
CA THR A 183 4.17 6.45 -8.48
C THR A 183 2.67 6.69 -8.58
N VAL A 184 1.89 5.62 -8.72
CA VAL A 184 0.42 5.67 -8.66
C VAL A 184 -0.04 5.43 -7.23
N ILE A 185 -0.75 6.41 -6.66
CA ILE A 185 -1.37 6.27 -5.33
C ILE A 185 -2.77 5.67 -5.47
N LYS A 186 -3.06 4.65 -4.67
CA LYS A 186 -4.37 4.00 -4.57
C LYS A 186 -4.78 3.83 -3.11
N PHE A 187 -6.08 3.77 -2.86
CA PHE A 187 -6.60 3.50 -1.53
C PHE A 187 -7.14 2.07 -1.45
N LEU A 188 -6.84 1.39 -0.33
CA LEU A 188 -7.39 0.08 0.00
C LEU A 188 -8.60 0.29 0.90
N ASP A 189 -9.78 -0.11 0.45
CA ASP A 189 -10.99 0.08 1.23
C ASP A 189 -11.01 -0.84 2.47
N ASN A 190 -10.75 -0.23 3.62
CA ASN A 190 -10.86 -0.85 4.93
C ASN A 190 -11.89 -0.12 5.83
N ILE A 191 -12.75 0.71 5.24
CA ILE A 191 -13.79 1.45 5.94
C ILE A 191 -15.01 0.55 6.09
N LYS A 192 -15.30 0.10 7.31
CA LYS A 192 -16.49 -0.72 7.60
C LYS A 192 -17.77 0.12 7.74
N GLN A 193 -17.64 1.35 8.26
CA GLN A 193 -18.74 2.29 8.43
C GLN A 193 -18.21 3.71 8.28
N ILE A 194 -18.93 4.53 7.52
CA ILE A 194 -18.66 5.96 7.41
C ILE A 194 -19.23 6.64 8.65
N ASN A 195 -18.41 7.46 9.33
CA ASN A 195 -18.90 8.29 10.42
C ASN A 195 -20.05 9.18 9.91
N PRO A 196 -21.25 9.18 10.54
CA PRO A 196 -22.37 9.98 10.09
C PRO A 196 -22.05 11.46 9.89
N LYS A 197 -21.11 12.02 10.69
CA LYS A 197 -20.64 13.41 10.53
C LYS A 197 -19.85 13.62 9.23
N MET A 198 -19.29 12.58 8.64
CA MET A 198 -18.55 12.64 7.38
C MET A 198 -19.43 12.40 6.15
N GLN A 199 -20.65 11.88 6.35
CA GLN A 199 -21.57 11.54 5.26
C GLN A 199 -21.80 12.70 4.29
N PRO A 200 -22.08 13.95 4.73
CA PRO A 200 -22.26 15.09 3.81
C PRO A 200 -21.03 15.37 2.95
N TYR A 201 -19.82 15.21 3.51
CA TYR A 201 -18.57 15.42 2.76
C TYR A 201 -18.31 14.29 1.76
N VAL A 202 -18.69 13.05 2.09
CA VAL A 202 -18.59 11.92 1.16
C VAL A 202 -19.52 12.13 -0.03
N GLU A 203 -20.76 12.52 0.20
CA GLU A 203 -21.73 12.87 -0.86
C GLU A 203 -21.24 14.03 -1.73
N GLN A 204 -20.69 15.06 -1.11
CA GLN A 204 -20.08 16.18 -1.83
C GLN A 204 -18.87 15.73 -2.66
N ALA A 205 -17.99 14.89 -2.12
CA ALA A 205 -16.83 14.37 -2.83
C ALA A 205 -17.24 13.49 -4.03
N GLN A 206 -18.26 12.64 -3.87
CA GLN A 206 -18.82 11.85 -4.96
C GLN A 206 -19.38 12.74 -6.08
N GLN A 207 -20.04 13.85 -5.72
CA GLN A 207 -20.47 14.85 -6.70
C GLN A 207 -19.30 15.52 -7.41
N THR A 208 -18.17 15.72 -6.71
CA THR A 208 -16.95 16.33 -7.25
C THR A 208 -16.24 15.43 -8.27
N GLU A 209 -16.50 14.13 -8.26
CA GLU A 209 -15.95 13.19 -9.26
C GLU A 209 -16.28 13.65 -10.69
N TYR A 210 -17.47 14.21 -10.90
CA TYR A 210 -17.88 14.73 -12.20
C TYR A 210 -17.16 16.02 -12.61
N TRP A 211 -16.53 16.75 -11.67
CA TRP A 211 -15.83 18.00 -12.00
C TRP A 211 -14.52 17.73 -12.75
N ASN A 212 -13.91 16.58 -12.53
CA ASN A 212 -12.64 16.17 -13.14
C ASN A 212 -12.83 15.48 -14.50
N LEU A 213 -14.07 15.25 -14.93
CA LEU A 213 -14.35 14.66 -16.24
C LEU A 213 -13.99 15.62 -17.38
N SER A 214 -13.56 15.06 -18.52
CA SER A 214 -13.43 15.83 -19.77
C SER A 214 -14.75 16.48 -20.17
N LYS A 215 -14.70 17.47 -21.04
CA LYS A 215 -15.92 18.14 -21.54
C LYS A 215 -16.86 17.14 -22.22
N GLU A 216 -16.31 16.21 -22.98
CA GLU A 216 -17.05 15.16 -23.69
C GLU A 216 -17.72 14.21 -22.71
N SER A 217 -16.98 13.68 -21.73
CA SER A 217 -17.52 12.81 -20.69
C SER A 217 -18.59 13.49 -19.83
N LYS A 218 -18.44 14.81 -19.58
CA LYS A 218 -19.49 15.59 -18.91
C LYS A 218 -20.76 15.70 -19.73
N LYS A 219 -20.66 15.88 -21.05
CA LYS A 219 -21.82 15.94 -21.95
C LYS A 219 -22.56 14.60 -21.94
N GLU A 220 -21.85 13.47 -22.07
CA GLU A 220 -22.45 12.13 -22.01
C GLU A 220 -23.19 11.91 -20.68
N LYS A 221 -22.57 12.28 -19.57
CA LYS A 221 -23.19 12.15 -18.25
C LYS A 221 -24.39 13.04 -18.05
N ILE A 222 -24.36 14.27 -18.58
CA ILE A 222 -25.51 15.18 -18.57
C ILE A 222 -26.68 14.56 -19.34
N LEU A 223 -26.43 13.96 -20.50
CA LEU A 223 -27.45 13.31 -21.29
C LEU A 223 -28.07 12.11 -20.54
N GLU A 224 -27.24 11.24 -19.95
CA GLU A 224 -27.68 10.09 -19.14
C GLU A 224 -28.61 10.54 -17.99
N LEU A 225 -28.15 11.53 -17.19
CA LEU A 225 -28.90 12.05 -16.05
C LEU A 225 -30.20 12.72 -16.48
N TYR A 226 -30.19 13.39 -17.64
CA TYR A 226 -31.39 14.02 -18.19
C TYR A 226 -32.41 12.99 -18.68
N GLN A 227 -31.94 11.93 -19.34
CA GLN A 227 -32.77 10.81 -19.77
C GLN A 227 -33.38 10.04 -18.60
N SER A 228 -32.71 10.00 -17.44
CA SER A 228 -33.25 9.43 -16.19
C SER A 228 -34.33 10.28 -15.52
N GLY A 229 -34.69 11.45 -16.11
CA GLY A 229 -35.74 12.34 -15.62
C GLY A 229 -35.27 13.38 -14.60
N MET A 230 -33.95 13.52 -14.40
CA MET A 230 -33.40 14.49 -13.44
C MET A 230 -33.55 15.94 -13.94
N LYS A 231 -33.83 16.87 -13.04
CA LYS A 231 -33.98 18.29 -13.37
C LYS A 231 -32.65 18.93 -13.75
N LYS A 232 -32.61 19.79 -14.75
CA LYS A 232 -31.40 20.48 -15.27
C LYS A 232 -30.59 21.17 -14.17
N ARG A 233 -31.24 21.74 -13.15
CA ARG A 233 -30.58 22.37 -12.00
C ARG A 233 -29.85 21.38 -11.10
N GLU A 234 -30.39 20.20 -10.92
CA GLU A 234 -29.74 19.11 -10.16
C GLU A 234 -28.56 18.54 -10.92
N ILE A 235 -28.73 18.29 -12.22
CA ILE A 235 -27.65 17.86 -13.12
C ILE A 235 -26.50 18.88 -13.07
N ALA A 236 -26.78 20.17 -13.14
CA ALA A 236 -25.79 21.25 -13.08
C ALA A 236 -24.92 21.16 -11.81
N ARG A 237 -25.53 20.88 -10.64
CA ARG A 237 -24.82 20.68 -9.38
C ARG A 237 -23.92 19.44 -9.42
N ILE A 238 -24.44 18.32 -9.93
CA ILE A 238 -23.73 17.04 -9.99
C ILE A 238 -22.48 17.17 -10.87
N VAL A 239 -22.61 17.71 -12.07
CA VAL A 239 -21.50 17.79 -13.04
C VAL A 239 -20.60 19.02 -12.88
N GLY A 240 -20.86 19.85 -11.86
CA GLY A 240 -20.07 21.05 -11.58
C GLY A 240 -20.11 22.08 -12.70
N GLN A 241 -21.29 22.27 -13.30
CA GLN A 241 -21.52 23.25 -14.38
C GLN A 241 -22.67 24.22 -14.04
N SER A 242 -22.76 25.34 -14.74
CA SER A 242 -23.95 26.21 -14.63
C SER A 242 -25.16 25.56 -15.30
N GLU A 243 -26.35 25.85 -14.81
CA GLU A 243 -27.60 25.38 -15.45
C GLU A 243 -27.71 25.83 -16.91
N SER A 244 -27.20 27.03 -17.23
CA SER A 244 -27.14 27.54 -18.59
C SER A 244 -26.23 26.70 -19.49
N CYS A 245 -25.10 26.23 -18.96
CA CYS A 245 -24.19 25.34 -19.66
C CYS A 245 -24.85 23.97 -19.94
N VAL A 246 -25.53 23.39 -18.94
CA VAL A 246 -26.29 22.14 -19.10
C VAL A 246 -27.38 22.29 -20.18
N ARG A 247 -28.14 23.37 -20.17
CA ARG A 247 -29.15 23.64 -21.18
C ARG A 247 -28.55 23.77 -22.59
N LYS A 248 -27.41 24.47 -22.71
CA LYS A 248 -26.70 24.62 -23.98
C LYS A 248 -26.23 23.27 -24.52
N TRP A 249 -25.58 22.46 -23.67
CA TRP A 249 -25.06 21.18 -24.10
C TRP A 249 -26.14 20.14 -24.45
N LEU A 250 -27.26 20.12 -23.71
CA LEU A 250 -28.41 19.29 -24.08
C LEU A 250 -28.95 19.66 -25.45
N LYS A 251 -29.05 20.97 -25.75
CA LYS A 251 -29.50 21.45 -27.05
C LYS A 251 -28.53 21.19 -28.21
N GLU A 252 -27.23 21.05 -27.92
CA GLU A 252 -26.20 20.64 -28.90
C GLU A 252 -26.24 19.13 -29.20
N MET A 253 -26.88 18.34 -28.36
CA MET A 253 -26.97 16.87 -28.47
C MET A 253 -28.34 16.37 -28.96
N GLU A 254 -29.35 17.24 -29.03
CA GLU A 254 -30.64 17.04 -29.74
C GLU A 254 -30.46 17.20 -31.25
#